data_402519ff467fbffabbfb355122ee9650
#
_entry.id   402519ff467fbffabbfb355122ee9650
#
_cell.length_a   1.000
_cell.length_b   1.000
_cell.length_c   1.000
_cell.angle_alpha   90.00
_cell.angle_beta   90.00
_cell.angle_gamma   90.00
#
_symmetry.space_group_name_H-M   'P 1'
#
loop_
_entity.id
_entity.type
_entity.pdbx_description
1 polymer ?
#
loop_
_entity_poly.entity_id
_entity_poly.type
_entity_poly.pdbx_seq_one_letter_code
_entity_poly.pdbx_strand_id
1 'polypeptide(L)'
;MTSSMKVYLDNSATTLVAPEVIESMLPYLSGDIGNASSVHSFGQRAKAAVETARRQIAELIKAAPSEIVFVSGGTEADNLAIRGIAEAHSATGRHIITSAIEHPAVLATCEALESSGFRVTYAPVSSAGVVDPQQIREAIKDDTILVSIMQANNEIGTVQPLEEIGRFVR
;
A
#
# COMPACT_ATOMS: atom_id res chain seq x y z
N MET A 1 39.04 -23.48 -11.63
CA MET A 1 37.89 -23.32 -10.71
C MET A 1 36.87 -22.46 -11.42
N THR A 2 35.80 -23.03 -11.92
CA THR A 2 34.71 -22.27 -12.54
C THR A 2 33.94 -21.53 -11.44
N SER A 3 34.09 -20.21 -11.41
CA SER A 3 33.27 -19.37 -10.55
C SER A 3 31.80 -19.56 -10.98
N SER A 4 30.98 -20.20 -10.15
CA SER A 4 29.56 -20.28 -10.43
C SER A 4 28.97 -18.86 -10.23
N MET A 5 28.37 -18.31 -11.27
CA MET A 5 27.69 -17.05 -11.22
C MET A 5 26.43 -17.23 -10.31
N LYS A 6 26.36 -16.46 -9.23
CA LYS A 6 25.16 -16.42 -8.37
C LYS A 6 24.20 -15.38 -8.96
N VAL A 7 22.97 -15.79 -9.23
CA VAL A 7 21.91 -14.91 -9.74
C VAL A 7 20.79 -14.89 -8.70
N TYR A 8 20.34 -13.67 -8.32
CA TYR A 8 19.21 -13.46 -7.45
C TYR A 8 18.05 -12.89 -8.25
N LEU A 9 16.92 -13.60 -8.29
CA LEU A 9 15.74 -13.24 -9.09
C LEU A 9 14.47 -13.04 -8.26
N ASP A 10 14.58 -13.08 -6.94
CA ASP A 10 13.45 -12.94 -6.01
C ASP A 10 13.34 -11.51 -5.46
N ASN A 11 13.39 -10.51 -6.34
CA ASN A 11 13.34 -9.10 -5.94
C ASN A 11 11.95 -8.65 -5.44
N SER A 12 10.90 -9.44 -5.71
CA SER A 12 9.57 -9.19 -5.14
C SER A 12 9.49 -9.47 -3.64
N ALA A 13 10.29 -10.42 -3.14
CA ALA A 13 10.37 -10.72 -1.71
C ALA A 13 11.26 -9.73 -0.96
N THR A 14 12.45 -9.46 -1.50
CA THR A 14 13.39 -8.46 -0.92
C THR A 14 14.41 -8.02 -1.96
N THR A 15 15.04 -6.87 -1.74
CA THR A 15 16.11 -6.36 -2.57
C THR A 15 17.19 -5.69 -1.72
N LEU A 16 18.36 -5.47 -2.29
CA LEU A 16 19.43 -4.73 -1.61
C LEU A 16 19.00 -3.27 -1.41
N VAL A 17 19.34 -2.75 -0.24
CA VAL A 17 19.19 -1.31 0.03
C VAL A 17 20.22 -0.56 -0.80
N ALA A 18 19.82 0.48 -1.51
CA ALA A 18 20.73 1.30 -2.30
C ALA A 18 21.79 1.97 -1.40
N PRO A 19 23.06 2.07 -1.85
CA PRO A 19 24.13 2.66 -1.04
C PRO A 19 23.81 4.05 -0.50
N GLU A 20 23.18 4.91 -1.30
CA GLU A 20 22.78 6.27 -0.94
C GLU A 20 21.73 6.29 0.17
N VAL A 21 20.86 5.27 0.20
CA VAL A 21 19.87 5.10 1.27
C VAL A 21 20.56 4.68 2.57
N ILE A 22 21.53 3.75 2.49
CA ILE A 22 22.33 3.33 3.66
C ILE A 22 23.05 4.54 4.25
N GLU A 23 23.73 5.33 3.42
CA GLU A 23 24.43 6.55 3.84
C GLU A 23 23.50 7.54 4.54
N SER A 24 22.30 7.71 4.02
CA SER A 24 21.27 8.59 4.62
C SER A 24 20.72 8.07 5.94
N MET A 25 20.72 6.76 6.18
CA MET A 25 20.23 6.12 7.40
C MET A 25 21.28 6.11 8.52
N LEU A 26 22.56 5.96 8.17
CA LEU A 26 23.66 5.78 9.15
C LEU A 26 23.70 6.82 10.28
N PRO A 27 23.51 8.13 10.06
CA PRO A 27 23.50 9.12 11.14
C PRO A 27 22.46 8.82 12.22
N TYR A 28 21.28 8.35 11.84
CA TYR A 28 20.18 8.04 12.77
C TYR A 28 20.34 6.68 13.48
N LEU A 29 21.22 5.82 12.99
CA LEU A 29 21.55 4.54 13.62
C LEU A 29 22.75 4.66 14.58
N SER A 30 23.63 5.66 14.41
CA SER A 30 24.90 5.73 15.09
C SER A 30 25.15 6.97 15.95
N GLY A 31 24.38 8.05 15.78
CA GLY A 31 24.68 9.32 16.47
C GLY A 31 23.51 10.25 16.71
N ASP A 32 22.67 10.47 15.70
CA ASP A 32 21.52 11.39 15.79
C ASP A 32 20.31 10.71 16.45
N ILE A 33 20.43 10.43 17.74
CA ILE A 33 19.35 9.84 18.53
C ILE A 33 18.32 10.89 18.94
N GLY A 34 17.06 10.50 18.98
CA GLY A 34 15.97 11.35 19.48
C GLY A 34 14.59 10.78 19.20
N ASN A 35 13.67 11.00 20.14
CA ASN A 35 12.27 10.70 19.90
C ASN A 35 11.61 11.95 19.29
N ALA A 36 11.02 11.83 18.10
CA ALA A 36 10.37 12.92 17.38
C ALA A 36 9.22 13.60 18.16
N SER A 37 8.69 12.95 19.19
CA SER A 37 7.66 13.53 20.08
C SER A 37 8.24 14.37 21.22
N SER A 38 9.56 14.33 21.45
CA SER A 38 10.21 15.07 22.54
C SER A 38 10.43 16.55 22.18
N VAL A 39 10.24 17.44 23.17
CA VAL A 39 10.33 18.90 22.97
C VAL A 39 11.75 19.44 22.99
N HIS A 40 12.72 18.69 23.50
CA HIS A 40 14.12 19.10 23.55
C HIS A 40 14.82 18.98 22.18
N SER A 41 16.02 19.53 22.06
CA SER A 41 16.76 19.65 20.78
C SER A 41 16.98 18.31 20.04
N PHE A 42 17.20 17.20 20.74
CA PHE A 42 17.34 15.89 20.12
C PHE A 42 16.02 15.44 19.47
N GLY A 43 14.90 15.62 20.18
CA GLY A 43 13.58 15.29 19.61
C GLY A 43 13.22 16.18 18.43
N GLN A 44 13.52 17.45 18.50
CA GLN A 44 13.25 18.38 17.39
C GLN A 44 14.05 18.05 16.12
N ARG A 45 15.33 17.62 16.26
CA ARG A 45 16.12 17.14 15.11
C ARG A 45 15.49 15.88 14.50
N ALA A 46 15.12 14.90 15.31
CA ALA A 46 14.44 13.70 14.81
C ALA A 46 13.12 14.04 14.11
N LYS A 47 12.33 14.94 14.69
CA LYS A 47 11.09 15.42 14.06
C LYS A 47 11.35 16.10 12.72
N ALA A 48 12.35 16.97 12.64
CA ALA A 48 12.70 17.65 11.40
C ALA A 48 13.10 16.67 10.30
N ALA A 49 13.82 15.59 10.63
CA ALA A 49 14.18 14.54 9.68
C ALA A 49 12.94 13.80 9.15
N VAL A 50 12.03 13.39 10.05
CA VAL A 50 10.76 12.73 9.65
C VAL A 50 9.92 13.64 8.77
N GLU A 51 9.77 14.92 9.12
CA GLU A 51 8.98 15.87 8.34
C GLU A 51 9.64 16.20 6.98
N THR A 52 10.96 16.13 6.88
CA THR A 52 11.65 16.26 5.59
C THR A 52 11.38 15.06 4.71
N ALA A 53 11.50 13.83 5.22
CA ALA A 53 11.15 12.62 4.48
C ALA A 53 9.67 12.63 4.04
N ARG A 54 8.77 13.09 4.91
CA ARG A 54 7.34 13.22 4.62
C ARG A 54 7.08 14.15 3.43
N ARG A 55 7.72 15.32 3.41
CA ARG A 55 7.61 16.28 2.29
C ARG A 55 8.15 15.69 0.98
N GLN A 56 9.30 15.00 1.03
CA GLN A 56 9.89 14.38 -0.17
C GLN A 56 8.98 13.32 -0.78
N ILE A 57 8.36 12.47 0.05
CA ILE A 57 7.40 11.46 -0.43
C ILE A 57 6.14 12.13 -0.99
N ALA A 58 5.59 13.12 -0.27
CA ALA A 58 4.42 13.87 -0.72
C ALA A 58 4.64 14.52 -2.09
N GLU A 59 5.81 15.18 -2.28
CA GLU A 59 6.19 15.79 -3.55
C GLU A 59 6.29 14.75 -4.68
N LEU A 60 6.90 13.59 -4.41
CA LEU A 60 7.07 12.51 -5.39
C LEU A 60 5.72 12.01 -5.92
N ILE A 61 4.72 11.85 -5.04
CA ILE A 61 3.40 11.33 -5.41
C ILE A 61 2.35 12.43 -5.63
N LYS A 62 2.76 13.71 -5.58
CA LYS A 62 1.90 14.90 -5.73
C LYS A 62 0.75 14.96 -4.71
N ALA A 63 1.04 14.57 -3.49
CA ALA A 63 0.13 14.65 -2.33
C ALA A 63 0.51 15.79 -1.40
N ALA A 64 -0.38 16.15 -0.47
CA ALA A 64 -0.03 17.04 0.64
C ALA A 64 0.75 16.25 1.72
N PRO A 65 1.70 16.87 2.44
CA PRO A 65 2.41 16.18 3.53
C PRO A 65 1.50 15.60 4.61
N SER A 66 0.33 16.19 4.84
CA SER A 66 -0.67 15.70 5.80
C SER A 66 -1.37 14.40 5.35
N GLU A 67 -1.25 14.02 4.07
CA GLU A 67 -1.81 12.79 3.51
C GLU A 67 -0.84 11.61 3.60
N ILE A 68 0.40 11.84 4.05
CA ILE A 68 1.41 10.78 4.19
C ILE A 68 1.39 10.21 5.60
N VAL A 69 1.21 8.92 5.72
CA VAL A 69 1.28 8.17 6.97
C VAL A 69 2.41 7.15 6.88
N PHE A 70 3.39 7.26 7.79
CA PHE A 70 4.45 6.26 7.92
C PHE A 70 3.95 5.07 8.74
N VAL A 71 4.15 3.89 8.22
CA VAL A 71 3.77 2.61 8.83
C VAL A 71 4.96 1.64 8.78
N SER A 72 4.85 0.50 9.45
CA SER A 72 5.94 -0.49 9.54
C SER A 72 6.15 -1.29 8.25
N GLY A 73 5.19 -1.29 7.32
CA GLY A 73 5.28 -2.03 6.06
C GLY A 73 3.95 -2.12 5.32
N GLY A 74 3.96 -2.79 4.16
CA GLY A 74 2.80 -2.91 3.26
C GLY A 74 1.57 -3.52 3.94
N THR A 75 1.76 -4.58 4.74
CA THR A 75 0.65 -5.22 5.46
C THR A 75 -0.09 -4.25 6.39
N GLU A 76 0.63 -3.40 7.13
CA GLU A 76 0.02 -2.37 7.96
C GLU A 76 -0.65 -1.30 7.10
N ALA A 77 0.00 -0.88 6.01
CA ALA A 77 -0.55 0.11 5.09
C ALA A 77 -1.89 -0.35 4.48
N ASP A 78 -1.95 -1.59 3.98
CA ASP A 78 -3.16 -2.17 3.40
C ASP A 78 -4.29 -2.26 4.42
N ASN A 79 -3.97 -2.76 5.64
CA ASN A 79 -4.95 -2.85 6.72
C ASN A 79 -5.46 -1.47 7.14
N LEU A 80 -4.57 -0.50 7.30
CA LEU A 80 -4.94 0.87 7.69
C LEU A 80 -5.83 1.52 6.63
N ALA A 81 -5.50 1.39 5.36
CA ALA A 81 -6.28 1.95 4.26
C ALA A 81 -7.67 1.30 4.17
N ILE A 82 -7.73 -0.03 4.07
CA ILE A 82 -8.99 -0.75 3.84
C ILE A 82 -9.91 -0.64 5.04
N ARG A 83 -9.41 -0.91 6.26
CA ARG A 83 -10.22 -0.80 7.49
C ARG A 83 -10.61 0.64 7.79
N GLY A 84 -9.68 1.59 7.61
CA GLY A 84 -9.94 3.00 7.85
C GLY A 84 -11.07 3.53 6.98
N ILE A 85 -11.06 3.21 5.67
CA ILE A 85 -12.15 3.59 4.76
C ILE A 85 -13.45 2.87 5.14
N ALA A 86 -13.38 1.55 5.40
CA ALA A 86 -14.56 0.76 5.77
C ALA A 86 -15.25 1.33 7.02
N GLU A 87 -14.49 1.65 8.07
CA GLU A 87 -15.02 2.22 9.30
C GLU A 87 -15.58 3.64 9.09
N ALA A 88 -14.81 4.50 8.40
CA ALA A 88 -15.20 5.89 8.17
C ALA A 88 -16.50 6.02 7.34
N HIS A 89 -16.72 5.10 6.42
CA HIS A 89 -17.87 5.11 5.51
C HIS A 89 -18.96 4.09 5.86
N SER A 90 -18.86 3.39 7.00
CA SER A 90 -19.80 2.33 7.42
C SER A 90 -21.26 2.77 7.52
N ALA A 91 -21.51 4.07 7.70
CA ALA A 91 -22.85 4.66 7.71
C ALA A 91 -23.42 4.92 6.30
N THR A 92 -22.56 5.04 5.28
CA THR A 92 -22.97 5.32 3.89
C THR A 92 -23.06 4.06 3.06
N GLY A 93 -22.27 3.03 3.38
CA GLY A 93 -22.31 1.77 2.66
C GLY A 93 -21.43 0.70 3.34
N ARG A 94 -21.59 -0.54 2.88
CA ARG A 94 -20.88 -1.71 3.42
C ARG A 94 -20.42 -2.67 2.33
N HIS A 95 -20.25 -2.18 1.10
CA HIS A 95 -19.77 -3.00 -0.01
C HIS A 95 -18.36 -2.57 -0.43
N ILE A 96 -17.49 -3.57 -0.57
CA ILE A 96 -16.10 -3.44 -0.99
C ILE A 96 -15.88 -4.31 -2.22
N ILE A 97 -15.14 -3.84 -3.18
CA ILE A 97 -14.72 -4.60 -4.36
C ILE A 97 -13.19 -4.73 -4.32
N THR A 98 -12.70 -5.96 -4.49
CA THR A 98 -11.26 -6.25 -4.59
C THR A 98 -11.02 -7.32 -5.65
N SER A 99 -9.76 -7.60 -6.02
CA SER A 99 -9.47 -8.68 -6.96
C SER A 99 -9.20 -10.01 -6.24
N ALA A 100 -9.42 -11.11 -6.95
CA ALA A 100 -9.14 -12.46 -6.41
C ALA A 100 -7.64 -12.76 -6.29
N ILE A 101 -6.77 -11.93 -6.86
CA ILE A 101 -5.31 -12.12 -6.86
C ILE A 101 -4.55 -11.11 -6.01
N GLU A 102 -5.24 -10.43 -5.11
CA GLU A 102 -4.60 -9.48 -4.20
C GLU A 102 -3.59 -10.16 -3.25
N HIS A 103 -2.70 -9.35 -2.69
CA HIS A 103 -1.80 -9.81 -1.64
C HIS A 103 -2.61 -10.34 -0.43
N PRO A 104 -2.12 -11.38 0.27
CA PRO A 104 -2.80 -11.93 1.46
C PRO A 104 -3.19 -10.89 2.52
N ALA A 105 -2.44 -9.80 2.68
CA ALA A 105 -2.78 -8.70 3.58
C ALA A 105 -4.12 -8.04 3.23
N VAL A 106 -4.42 -7.89 1.92
CA VAL A 106 -5.69 -7.33 1.43
C VAL A 106 -6.81 -8.34 1.60
N LEU A 107 -6.60 -9.59 1.13
CA LEU A 107 -7.62 -10.65 1.19
C LEU A 107 -8.05 -10.94 2.62
N ALA A 108 -7.09 -11.16 3.54
CA ALA A 108 -7.40 -11.43 4.95
C ALA A 108 -8.09 -10.24 5.63
N THR A 109 -7.76 -8.99 5.25
CA THR A 109 -8.46 -7.81 5.74
C THR A 109 -9.91 -7.75 5.26
N CYS A 110 -10.15 -8.09 4.00
CA CYS A 110 -11.49 -8.18 3.43
C CYS A 110 -12.32 -9.27 4.11
N GLU A 111 -11.78 -10.48 4.30
CA GLU A 111 -12.43 -11.58 5.04
C GLU A 111 -12.80 -11.18 6.49
N ALA A 112 -11.91 -10.46 7.18
CA ALA A 112 -12.19 -9.96 8.52
C ALA A 112 -13.32 -8.92 8.53
N LEU A 113 -13.42 -8.08 7.49
CA LEU A 113 -14.52 -7.12 7.34
C LEU A 113 -15.84 -7.81 7.02
N GLU A 114 -15.85 -8.91 6.25
CA GLU A 114 -17.07 -9.73 6.04
C GLU A 114 -17.61 -10.26 7.38
N SER A 115 -16.72 -10.71 8.26
CA SER A 115 -17.10 -11.12 9.62
C SER A 115 -17.69 -9.98 10.46
N SER A 116 -17.43 -8.73 10.07
CA SER A 116 -17.96 -7.50 10.70
C SER A 116 -19.19 -6.92 9.98
N GLY A 117 -19.76 -7.70 9.03
CA GLY A 117 -21.01 -7.35 8.34
C GLY A 117 -20.82 -6.49 7.08
N PHE A 118 -19.61 -6.39 6.56
CA PHE A 118 -19.37 -5.87 5.20
C PHE A 118 -19.62 -6.97 4.16
N ARG A 119 -19.84 -6.56 2.93
CA ARG A 119 -19.92 -7.45 1.77
C ARG A 119 -18.73 -7.20 0.87
N VAL A 120 -18.05 -8.25 0.46
CA VAL A 120 -16.89 -8.13 -0.44
C VAL A 120 -17.19 -8.84 -1.76
N THR A 121 -16.97 -8.15 -2.85
CA THR A 121 -16.93 -8.75 -4.18
C THR A 121 -15.48 -8.96 -4.59
N TYR A 122 -15.08 -10.22 -4.74
CA TYR A 122 -13.77 -10.61 -5.26
C TYR A 122 -13.87 -10.75 -6.78
N ALA A 123 -13.40 -9.74 -7.50
CA ALA A 123 -13.42 -9.74 -8.96
C ALA A 123 -12.52 -10.85 -9.51
N PRO A 124 -13.03 -11.72 -10.39
CA PRO A 124 -12.22 -12.74 -11.02
C PRO A 124 -11.23 -12.10 -12.00
N VAL A 125 -10.18 -12.86 -12.33
CA VAL A 125 -9.18 -12.47 -13.32
C VAL A 125 -9.18 -13.44 -14.49
N SER A 126 -8.70 -12.98 -15.63
CA SER A 126 -8.44 -13.82 -16.80
C SER A 126 -7.31 -14.83 -16.53
N SER A 127 -7.08 -15.75 -17.47
CA SER A 127 -5.93 -16.69 -17.40
C SER A 127 -4.56 -15.97 -17.40
N ALA A 128 -4.52 -14.69 -17.82
CA ALA A 128 -3.33 -13.85 -17.74
C ALA A 128 -3.24 -13.07 -16.42
N GLY A 129 -4.16 -13.26 -15.47
CA GLY A 129 -4.18 -12.55 -14.20
C GLY A 129 -4.66 -11.10 -14.30
N VAL A 130 -5.41 -10.72 -15.35
CA VAL A 130 -5.94 -9.37 -15.55
C VAL A 130 -7.40 -9.30 -15.15
N VAL A 131 -7.75 -8.29 -14.33
CA VAL A 131 -9.13 -7.94 -13.99
C VAL A 131 -9.82 -7.31 -15.22
N ASP A 132 -11.07 -7.67 -15.47
CA ASP A 132 -11.89 -7.03 -16.48
C ASP A 132 -12.53 -5.74 -15.89
N PRO A 133 -12.20 -4.53 -16.39
CA PRO A 133 -12.78 -3.29 -15.91
C PRO A 133 -14.31 -3.27 -15.99
N GLN A 134 -14.89 -3.91 -16.99
CA GLN A 134 -16.35 -3.96 -17.12
C GLN A 134 -17.00 -4.76 -15.99
N GLN A 135 -16.37 -5.85 -15.54
CA GLN A 135 -16.86 -6.62 -14.38
C GLN A 135 -16.79 -5.81 -13.09
N ILE A 136 -15.73 -5.00 -12.90
CA ILE A 136 -15.67 -4.06 -11.76
C ILE A 136 -16.82 -3.07 -11.84
N ARG A 137 -17.06 -2.47 -13.00
CA ARG A 137 -18.16 -1.52 -13.20
C ARG A 137 -19.52 -2.11 -12.87
N GLU A 138 -19.78 -3.33 -13.32
CA GLU A 138 -21.04 -4.05 -13.07
C GLU A 138 -21.20 -4.47 -11.59
N ALA A 139 -20.09 -4.65 -10.88
CA ALA A 139 -20.09 -4.99 -9.46
C ALA A 139 -20.36 -3.78 -8.55
N ILE A 140 -20.19 -2.54 -9.04
CA ILE A 140 -20.44 -1.32 -8.25
C ILE A 140 -21.94 -1.22 -7.94
N LYS A 141 -22.25 -0.94 -6.68
CA LYS A 141 -23.59 -0.75 -6.12
C LYS A 141 -23.68 0.59 -5.43
N ASP A 142 -24.89 1.04 -5.11
CA ASP A 142 -25.13 2.32 -4.42
C ASP A 142 -24.44 2.40 -3.03
N ASP A 143 -24.20 1.26 -2.41
CA ASP A 143 -23.51 1.15 -1.12
C ASP A 143 -22.05 0.69 -1.24
N THR A 144 -21.44 0.75 -2.44
CA THR A 144 -20.01 0.49 -2.62
C THR A 144 -19.20 1.67 -2.10
N ILE A 145 -18.35 1.42 -1.11
CA ILE A 145 -17.54 2.44 -0.44
C ILE A 145 -16.06 2.36 -0.81
N LEU A 146 -15.61 1.25 -1.38
CA LEU A 146 -14.21 1.03 -1.72
C LEU A 146 -14.08 0.08 -2.90
N VAL A 147 -13.19 0.45 -3.84
CA VAL A 147 -12.62 -0.45 -4.84
C VAL A 147 -11.11 -0.50 -4.61
N SER A 148 -10.59 -1.66 -4.25
CA SER A 148 -9.17 -1.88 -3.93
C SER A 148 -8.60 -2.91 -4.90
N ILE A 149 -7.78 -2.46 -5.86
CA ILE A 149 -7.16 -3.31 -6.87
C ILE A 149 -5.66 -3.02 -6.91
N MET A 150 -4.84 -4.05 -6.79
CA MET A 150 -3.38 -3.92 -6.89
C MET A 150 -2.97 -3.39 -8.27
N GLN A 151 -1.96 -2.54 -8.32
CA GLN A 151 -1.45 -2.03 -9.60
C GLN A 151 -0.72 -3.12 -10.40
N ALA A 152 0.09 -3.91 -9.71
CA ALA A 152 0.83 -5.01 -10.31
C ALA A 152 0.92 -6.17 -9.32
N ASN A 153 0.69 -7.38 -9.81
CA ASN A 153 0.80 -8.56 -8.97
C ASN A 153 2.28 -8.91 -8.75
N ASN A 154 2.69 -9.05 -7.50
CA ASN A 154 4.07 -9.31 -7.09
C ASN A 154 4.56 -10.72 -7.46
N GLU A 155 3.67 -11.69 -7.69
CA GLU A 155 4.00 -13.08 -8.02
C GLU A 155 4.17 -13.28 -9.54
N ILE A 156 3.22 -12.78 -10.33
CA ILE A 156 3.16 -13.04 -11.78
C ILE A 156 3.49 -11.81 -12.63
N GLY A 157 3.68 -10.63 -12.02
CA GLY A 157 4.06 -9.40 -12.72
C GLY A 157 2.97 -8.76 -13.56
N THR A 158 1.73 -9.24 -13.51
CA THR A 158 0.63 -8.70 -14.30
C THR A 158 0.25 -7.30 -13.80
N VAL A 159 0.18 -6.34 -14.72
CA VAL A 159 -0.26 -4.97 -14.46
C VAL A 159 -1.76 -4.85 -14.70
N GLN A 160 -2.48 -4.25 -13.75
CA GLN A 160 -3.94 -4.08 -13.83
C GLN A 160 -4.34 -2.78 -14.55
N PRO A 161 -5.48 -2.74 -15.24
CA PRO A 161 -5.95 -1.59 -16.02
C PRO A 161 -6.57 -0.49 -15.15
N LEU A 162 -5.81 0.01 -14.14
CA LEU A 162 -6.30 0.96 -13.13
C LEU A 162 -6.75 2.29 -13.72
N GLU A 163 -6.16 2.74 -14.82
CA GLU A 163 -6.61 3.98 -15.48
C GLU A 163 -8.06 3.86 -15.98
N GLU A 164 -8.40 2.70 -16.55
CA GLU A 164 -9.76 2.44 -17.03
C GLU A 164 -10.74 2.30 -15.87
N ILE A 165 -10.37 1.52 -14.86
CA ILE A 165 -11.17 1.34 -13.63
C ILE A 165 -11.42 2.70 -12.95
N GLY A 166 -10.40 3.54 -12.81
CA GLY A 166 -10.48 4.84 -12.15
C GLY A 166 -11.39 5.86 -12.86
N ARG A 167 -11.76 5.64 -14.14
CA ARG A 167 -12.65 6.55 -14.86
C ARG A 167 -14.11 6.47 -14.39
N PHE A 168 -14.52 5.36 -13.82
CA PHE A 168 -15.89 5.14 -13.36
C PHE A 168 -16.03 4.90 -11.85
N VAL A 169 -14.91 4.78 -11.12
CA VAL A 169 -14.87 4.75 -9.66
C VAL A 169 -14.60 6.18 -9.18
N ARG A 170 -15.64 6.89 -8.76
CA ARG A 170 -15.55 8.27 -8.23
C ARG A 170 -16.52 8.45 -7.07
#